data_60ec48506e67924b9796042ab0eee7cf
#
_entry.id   60ec48506e67924b9796042ab0eee7cf
#
_cell.length_a   1.000
_cell.length_b   1.000
_cell.length_c   1.000
_cell.angle_alpha   90.00
_cell.angle_beta   90.00
_cell.angle_gamma   90.00
#
_symmetry.space_group_name_H-M   'P 1'
#
loop_
_entity.id
_entity.type
_entity.pdbx_description
1 polymer ?
#
loop_
_entity_poly.entity_id
_entity_poly.type
_entity_poly.pdbx_seq_one_letter_code
_entity_poly.pdbx_strand_id
1 'polypeptide(L)'
;MRIRFRRGGQRKFLDLVVERLRSPSVRGILQFGFDVPYSTLKNYYNESRLLSGSLFDDLCEVARIDKGSLNFEEVDENWGKVKGGKLGKRK
;
A
#
# COMPACT_ATOMS: atom_id res chain seq x y z
N MET A 1 3.65 1.60 -9.94
CA MET A 1 3.17 0.28 -9.50
C MET A 1 2.28 0.43 -8.29
N ARG A 2 1.19 -0.30 -8.26
CA ARG A 2 0.27 -0.32 -7.13
C ARG A 2 0.29 -1.68 -6.47
N ILE A 3 -0.07 -1.71 -5.20
CA ILE A 3 -0.12 -2.96 -4.43
C ILE A 3 -1.58 -3.29 -4.17
N ARG A 4 -1.97 -4.50 -4.51
CA ARG A 4 -3.35 -4.96 -4.30
C ARG A 4 -3.37 -6.11 -3.31
N PHE A 5 -4.13 -5.94 -2.25
CA PHE A 5 -4.36 -6.99 -1.27
C PHE A 5 -5.72 -7.62 -1.52
N ARG A 6 -5.98 -8.73 -0.89
CA ARG A 6 -7.33 -9.25 -0.84
C ARG A 6 -8.22 -8.26 -0.11
N ARG A 7 -9.51 -8.37 -0.32
CA ARG A 7 -10.47 -7.51 0.35
C ARG A 7 -10.20 -7.51 1.85
N GLY A 8 -10.08 -6.35 2.42
CA GLY A 8 -9.78 -6.18 3.84
C GLY A 8 -8.31 -6.29 4.18
N GLY A 9 -7.48 -6.77 3.25
CA GLY A 9 -6.07 -6.99 3.53
C GLY A 9 -5.27 -5.72 3.62
N GLN A 10 -5.60 -4.73 2.80
CA GLN A 10 -4.88 -3.46 2.83
C GLN A 10 -5.11 -2.75 4.17
N ARG A 11 -6.35 -2.78 4.65
CA ARG A 11 -6.68 -2.22 5.94
C ARG A 11 -5.92 -2.93 7.05
N LYS A 12 -5.90 -4.26 7.00
CA LYS A 12 -5.16 -5.04 7.99
C LYS A 12 -3.68 -4.73 7.95
N PHE A 13 -3.13 -4.52 6.75
CA PHE A 13 -1.73 -4.15 6.62
C PHE A 13 -1.46 -2.82 7.34
N LEU A 14 -2.32 -1.82 7.12
CA LEU A 14 -2.13 -0.53 7.77
C LEU A 14 -2.33 -0.63 9.28
N ASP A 15 -3.24 -1.48 9.74
CA ASP A 15 -3.39 -1.73 11.16
C ASP A 15 -2.12 -2.34 11.74
N LEU A 16 -1.48 -3.23 10.99
CA LEU A 16 -0.23 -3.84 11.42
C LEU A 16 0.88 -2.79 11.50
N VAL A 17 0.92 -1.87 10.53
CA VAL A 17 1.89 -0.77 10.55
C VAL A 17 1.70 0.08 11.80
N VAL A 18 0.45 0.40 12.10
CA VAL A 18 0.13 1.17 13.31
C VAL A 18 0.65 0.47 14.55
N GLU A 19 0.43 -0.83 14.62
CA GLU A 19 0.87 -1.63 15.76
C GLU A 19 2.39 -1.66 15.86
N ARG A 20 3.06 -1.90 14.73
CA ARG A 20 4.53 -2.00 14.73
C ARG A 20 5.20 -0.68 15.06
N LEU A 21 4.61 0.43 14.65
CA LEU A 21 5.14 1.75 14.94
C LEU A 21 4.67 2.27 16.30
N ARG A 22 3.80 1.53 16.95
CA ARG A 22 3.21 1.93 18.22
C ARG A 22 2.55 3.30 18.09
N SER A 23 1.90 3.51 16.94
CA SER A 23 1.20 4.74 16.70
C SER A 23 -0.18 4.67 17.34
N PRO A 24 -0.71 5.79 17.82
CA PRO A 24 -2.05 5.78 18.43
C PRO A 24 -3.16 5.62 17.40
N SER A 25 -2.87 5.86 16.12
CA SER A 25 -3.89 5.79 15.09
C SER A 25 -3.23 5.72 13.71
N VAL A 26 -4.05 5.47 12.70
CA VAL A 26 -3.57 5.48 11.31
C VAL A 26 -2.99 6.85 10.97
N ARG A 27 -3.64 7.92 11.43
CA ARG A 27 -3.15 9.27 11.19
C ARG A 27 -1.75 9.48 11.77
N GLY A 28 -1.47 8.82 12.88
CA GLY A 28 -0.17 8.96 13.53
C GLY A 28 0.98 8.44 12.69
N ILE A 29 0.69 7.61 11.69
CA ILE A 29 1.74 7.12 10.78
C ILE A 29 2.43 8.30 10.10
N LEU A 30 1.71 9.37 9.83
CA LEU A 30 2.27 10.53 9.13
C LEU A 30 3.37 11.23 9.93
N GLN A 31 3.43 11.01 11.24
CA GLN A 31 4.47 11.61 12.06
C GLN A 31 5.84 10.97 11.83
N PHE A 32 5.86 9.88 11.08
CA PHE A 32 7.12 9.18 10.80
C PHE A 32 7.75 9.66 9.50
N GLY A 33 7.28 10.78 8.95
CA GLY A 33 7.94 11.40 7.82
C GLY A 33 7.46 10.97 6.44
N PHE A 34 6.32 10.31 6.36
CA PHE A 34 5.79 9.92 5.07
C PHE A 34 5.16 11.12 4.36
N ASP A 35 5.51 11.28 3.09
CA ASP A 35 5.06 12.42 2.30
C ASP A 35 3.75 12.07 1.59
N VAL A 36 2.69 11.97 2.37
CA VAL A 36 1.37 11.64 1.83
C VAL A 36 0.32 12.37 2.67
N PRO A 37 -0.67 13.01 2.03
CA PRO A 37 -1.74 13.68 2.79
C PRO A 37 -2.57 12.66 3.57
N TYR A 38 -3.12 13.12 4.67
CA TYR A 38 -3.97 12.26 5.48
C TYR A 38 -5.18 11.75 4.68
N SER A 39 -5.75 12.60 3.83
CA SER A 39 -6.90 12.19 3.01
C SER A 39 -6.54 11.00 2.11
N THR A 40 -5.33 10.99 1.57
CA THR A 40 -4.88 9.88 0.75
C THR A 40 -4.66 8.62 1.60
N LEU A 41 -4.04 8.79 2.76
CA LEU A 41 -3.84 7.66 3.67
C LEU A 41 -5.17 7.07 4.11
N LYS A 42 -6.16 7.93 4.34
CA LYS A 42 -7.50 7.50 4.70
C LYS A 42 -8.13 6.66 3.59
N ASN A 43 -7.92 7.06 2.34
CA ASN A 43 -8.42 6.30 1.19
C ASN A 43 -7.75 4.93 1.10
N TYR A 44 -6.47 4.84 1.46
CA TYR A 44 -5.80 3.55 1.52
C TYR A 44 -6.39 2.69 2.62
N TYR A 45 -6.68 3.29 3.75
CA TYR A 45 -7.23 2.55 4.88
C TYR A 45 -8.66 2.07 4.58
N ASN A 46 -9.43 2.88 3.87
CA ASN A 46 -10.79 2.51 3.48
C ASN A 46 -10.83 1.56 2.29
N GLU A 47 -9.66 1.31 1.69
CA GLU A 47 -9.54 0.46 0.52
C GLU A 47 -10.23 1.02 -0.71
N SER A 48 -10.50 2.34 -0.72
CA SER A 48 -11.05 2.98 -1.90
C SER A 48 -9.99 3.25 -2.96
N ARG A 49 -8.72 3.04 -2.61
CA ARG A 49 -7.61 3.25 -3.52
C ARG A 49 -6.52 2.23 -3.22
N LEU A 50 -5.88 1.72 -4.26
CA LEU A 50 -4.78 0.79 -4.09
C LEU A 50 -3.55 1.52 -3.56
N LEU A 51 -2.83 0.87 -2.67
CA LEU A 51 -1.63 1.43 -2.06
C LEU A 51 -0.53 1.59 -3.11
N SER A 52 0.19 2.71 -3.08
CA SER A 52 1.30 2.88 -4.02
C SER A 52 2.47 1.99 -3.61
N GLY A 53 3.21 1.51 -4.60
CA GLY A 53 4.33 0.62 -4.32
C GLY A 53 5.42 1.28 -3.51
N SER A 54 5.70 2.57 -3.78
CA SER A 54 6.75 3.26 -3.04
C SER A 54 6.37 3.46 -1.58
N LEU A 55 5.13 3.82 -1.30
CA LEU A 55 4.69 3.96 0.07
C LEU A 55 4.66 2.62 0.79
N PHE A 56 4.24 1.57 0.07
CA PHE A 56 4.23 0.22 0.63
C PHE A 56 5.65 -0.19 1.06
N ASP A 57 6.64 0.06 0.20
CA ASP A 57 8.02 -0.25 0.51
C ASP A 57 8.49 0.52 1.74
N ASP A 58 8.19 1.81 1.80
CA ASP A 58 8.59 2.65 2.91
C ASP A 58 7.94 2.20 4.22
N LEU A 59 6.66 1.86 4.17
CA LEU A 59 5.96 1.40 5.35
C LEU A 59 6.53 0.09 5.87
N CYS A 60 6.82 -0.84 4.96
CA CYS A 60 7.41 -2.11 5.36
C CYS A 60 8.78 -1.91 5.99
N GLU A 61 9.57 -1.00 5.42
CA GLU A 61 10.91 -0.74 5.93
C GLU A 61 10.86 -0.12 7.32
N VAL A 62 10.06 0.92 7.49
CA VAL A 62 10.00 1.63 8.77
C VAL A 62 9.37 0.77 9.86
N ALA A 63 8.33 0.04 9.52
CA ALA A 63 7.64 -0.82 10.48
C ALA A 63 8.29 -2.19 10.63
N ARG A 64 9.33 -2.45 9.83
CA ARG A 64 10.08 -3.71 9.87
C ARG A 64 9.17 -4.90 9.62
N ILE A 65 8.37 -4.80 8.58
CA ILE A 65 7.48 -5.86 8.17
C ILE A 65 8.11 -6.59 6.99
N ASP A 66 8.17 -7.91 7.07
CA ASP A 66 8.70 -8.74 6.00
C ASP A 66 7.66 -8.88 4.91
N LYS A 67 7.95 -8.35 3.72
CA LYS A 67 7.01 -8.45 2.60
C LYS A 67 6.69 -9.90 2.26
N GLY A 68 7.64 -10.80 2.48
CA GLY A 68 7.41 -12.20 2.17
C GLY A 68 6.34 -12.85 3.05
N SER A 69 5.97 -12.20 4.15
CA SER A 69 4.92 -12.71 5.03
C SER A 69 3.54 -12.20 4.64
N LEU A 70 3.46 -11.34 3.62
CA LEU A 70 2.21 -10.71 3.22
C LEU A 70 1.71 -11.29 1.91
N ASN A 71 0.39 -11.32 1.77
CA ASN A 71 -0.25 -11.76 0.54
C ASN A 71 -0.71 -10.54 -0.25
N PHE A 72 -0.03 -10.22 -1.33
CA PHE A 72 -0.37 -9.06 -2.14
C PHE A 72 0.06 -9.31 -3.58
N GLU A 73 -0.47 -8.47 -4.49
CA GLU A 73 -0.10 -8.49 -5.89
C GLU A 73 0.43 -7.13 -6.27
N GLU A 74 1.36 -7.11 -7.20
CA GLU A 74 1.83 -5.86 -7.79
C GLU A 74 1.05 -5.61 -9.05
N VAL A 75 0.44 -4.43 -9.15
CA VAL A 75 -0.42 -4.07 -10.27
C VAL A 75 0.18 -2.86 -10.98
N ASP A 76 0.30 -2.94 -12.30
CA ASP A 76 0.78 -1.83 -13.09
C ASP A 76 -0.24 -0.70 -13.02
N GLU A 77 0.21 0.51 -12.75
CA GLU A 77 -0.68 1.65 -12.66
C GLU A 77 -1.43 1.90 -13.95
N ASN A 78 -0.86 1.47 -15.07
CA ASN A 78 -1.45 1.70 -16.36
C ASN A 78 -2.15 0.47 -16.93
N TRP A 79 -2.34 -0.56 -16.14
CA TRP A 79 -2.87 -1.80 -16.67
C TRP A 79 -4.22 -1.61 -17.37
N GLY A 80 -5.01 -0.69 -16.90
CA GLY A 80 -6.30 -0.44 -17.52
C GLY A 80 -6.21 0.32 -18.82
N LYS A 81 -5.07 0.90 -19.12
CA LYS A 81 -4.87 1.64 -20.35
C LYS A 81 -4.15 0.84 -21.40
N VAL A 82 -3.37 -0.08 -20.95
CA VAL A 82 -2.55 -0.84 -21.86
C VAL A 82 -3.29 -2.02 -22.30
N LYS A 83 -4.10 -2.15 -22.50
CA LYS A 83 -4.72 -3.14 -22.87
C LYS A 83 -4.34 -3.77 -23.90
N GLY A 84 -3.98 -3.89 -23.93
CA GLY A 84 -3.61 -4.43 -24.87
C GLY A 84 -2.45 -4.21 -25.27
N GLY A 85 -1.96 -4.21 -25.33
CA GLY A 85 -0.90 -4.01 -25.69
C GLY A 85 0.17 -4.29 -25.05
N LYS A 86 0.09 -4.24 -24.72
CA LYS A 86 1.01 -4.45 -24.25
C LYS A 86 1.33 -5.21 -23.70
N LEU A 87 0.93 -5.36 -23.73
CA LEU A 87 1.28 -5.91 -23.22
C LEU A 87 1.71 -6.62 -23.10
N GLY A 88 1.89 -6.64 -23.24
CA GLY A 88 2.30 -7.15 -23.14
C GLY A 88 3.03 -7.62 -23.01
N LYS A 89 3.26 -7.62 -22.92
CA LYS A 89 3.94 -8.03 -22.64
C LYS A 89 4.22 -8.76 -22.17
N ARG A 90 4.11 -8.65 -22.07
CA ARG A 90 4.28 -9.23 -21.54
C ARG A 90 4.15 -10.06 -21.42
N LYS A 91 4.14 -9.77 -21.49
CA LYS A 91 4.01 -10.25 -21.37
C LYS A 91 4.01 -10.82 -21.37
#